data_35d9168063c6265d033a7357364f6160
#
_entry.id   35d9168063c6265d033a7357364f6160
#
_cell.length_a   1.000
_cell.length_b   1.000
_cell.length_c   1.000
_cell.angle_alpha   90.00
_cell.angle_beta   90.00
_cell.angle_gamma   90.00
#
_symmetry.space_group_name_H-M   'P 1'
#
loop_
_entity.id
_entity.type
_entity.pdbx_description
1 polymer ?
#
loop_
_entity_poly.entity_id
_entity_poly.type
_entity_poly.pdbx_seq_one_letter_code
_entity_poly.pdbx_strand_id
1 'polypeptide(L)'
;MHPDTHLVIQLQSLDQKIAALEKEVAALPKHIATIEKALESHNRKLEADRAALTANQKDRKRLEGDIQVHEQKISKLKEQMLGAKTNEQYKAFQHEIEYAQKEIRKAEDRILELMGESEPLDANVKKAEVALKQEKVVVEEEKGRARKRTAEDQGFINQHQVQRAEIVGKLPKATVAIYDRVRLKSGGVAIAEVINSRCQACQITIRPQYLQDLRKGTELMRCEVCNRFLYINPPVSFEDVAAKVG
;
A
#
# COMPACT_ATOMS: atom_id res chain seq x y z
N MET A 1 -26.65 -37.99 15.05
CA MET A 1 -25.33 -37.26 15.07
C MET A 1 -24.93 -37.06 16.53
N HIS A 2 -23.67 -37.32 16.85
CA HIS A 2 -23.15 -37.17 18.22
C HIS A 2 -23.30 -35.70 18.70
N PRO A 3 -23.69 -35.45 19.95
CA PRO A 3 -23.90 -34.08 20.47
C PRO A 3 -22.67 -33.17 20.27
N ASP A 4 -21.48 -33.68 20.51
CA ASP A 4 -20.24 -32.92 20.35
C ASP A 4 -19.97 -32.53 18.90
N THR A 5 -20.58 -33.19 17.90
CA THR A 5 -20.40 -32.82 16.48
C THR A 5 -20.89 -31.41 16.22
N HIS A 6 -22.02 -31.01 16.80
CA HIS A 6 -22.52 -29.63 16.66
C HIS A 6 -21.56 -28.62 17.26
N LEU A 7 -21.01 -28.92 18.44
CA LEU A 7 -20.04 -28.06 19.10
C LEU A 7 -18.75 -27.92 18.28
N VAL A 8 -18.28 -29.01 17.64
CA VAL A 8 -17.09 -28.96 16.76
C VAL A 8 -17.39 -28.16 15.48
N ILE A 9 -18.60 -28.25 14.91
CA ILE A 9 -19.03 -27.43 13.77
C ILE A 9 -19.04 -25.94 14.16
N GLN A 10 -19.65 -25.61 15.31
CA GLN A 10 -19.68 -24.23 15.81
C GLN A 10 -18.26 -23.69 16.07
N LEU A 11 -17.42 -24.51 16.69
CA LEU A 11 -16.00 -24.18 16.94
C LEU A 11 -15.26 -23.86 15.64
N GLN A 12 -15.45 -24.68 14.60
CA GLN A 12 -14.87 -24.47 13.28
C GLN A 12 -15.36 -23.18 12.62
N SER A 13 -16.66 -22.89 12.71
CA SER A 13 -17.24 -21.65 12.18
C SER A 13 -16.64 -20.42 12.86
N LEU A 14 -16.51 -20.42 14.18
CA LEU A 14 -15.88 -19.32 14.92
C LEU A 14 -14.41 -19.17 14.55
N ASP A 15 -13.64 -20.27 14.48
CA ASP A 15 -12.24 -20.22 14.10
C ASP A 15 -12.02 -19.68 12.68
N GLN A 16 -12.91 -19.98 11.76
CA GLN A 16 -12.89 -19.43 10.39
C GLN A 16 -13.19 -17.93 10.38
N LYS A 17 -14.20 -17.48 11.15
CA LYS A 17 -14.52 -16.05 11.30
C LYS A 17 -13.34 -15.29 11.91
N ILE A 18 -12.76 -15.80 12.99
CA ILE A 18 -11.58 -15.20 13.63
C ILE A 18 -10.44 -15.09 12.62
N ALA A 19 -10.12 -16.16 11.91
CA ALA A 19 -9.01 -16.18 10.93
C ALA A 19 -9.26 -15.20 9.76
N ALA A 20 -10.50 -15.04 9.31
CA ALA A 20 -10.86 -14.08 8.28
C ALA A 20 -10.64 -12.64 8.76
N LEU A 21 -11.13 -12.29 9.95
CA LEU A 21 -10.94 -10.98 10.56
C LEU A 21 -9.47 -10.67 10.85
N GLU A 22 -8.71 -11.62 11.40
CA GLU A 22 -7.27 -11.47 11.62
C GLU A 22 -6.50 -11.20 10.31
N LYS A 23 -6.90 -11.86 9.22
CA LYS A 23 -6.33 -11.63 7.90
C LYS A 23 -6.65 -10.21 7.38
N GLU A 24 -7.88 -9.72 7.59
CA GLU A 24 -8.26 -8.35 7.22
C GLU A 24 -7.47 -7.33 8.03
N VAL A 25 -7.43 -7.47 9.35
CA VAL A 25 -6.63 -6.61 10.25
C VAL A 25 -5.16 -6.59 9.85
N ALA A 26 -4.57 -7.73 9.48
CA ALA A 26 -3.18 -7.81 9.04
C ALA A 26 -2.92 -7.21 7.64
N ALA A 27 -3.95 -7.11 6.79
CA ALA A 27 -3.85 -6.54 5.46
C ALA A 27 -3.88 -5.01 5.46
N LEU A 28 -4.66 -4.38 6.35
CA LEU A 28 -4.85 -2.93 6.42
C LEU A 28 -3.55 -2.14 6.59
N PRO A 29 -2.61 -2.48 7.49
CA PRO A 29 -1.34 -1.76 7.62
C PRO A 29 -0.49 -1.79 6.35
N LYS A 30 -0.50 -2.91 5.62
CA LYS A 30 0.23 -3.06 4.36
C LYS A 30 -0.33 -2.14 3.27
N HIS A 31 -1.66 -2.06 3.19
CA HIS A 31 -2.33 -1.15 2.28
C HIS A 31 -1.98 0.31 2.57
N ILE A 32 -2.07 0.73 3.84
CA ILE A 32 -1.69 2.08 4.28
C ILE A 32 -0.23 2.39 3.95
N ALA A 33 0.69 1.47 4.25
CA ALA A 33 2.11 1.66 3.91
C ALA A 33 2.34 1.85 2.40
N THR A 34 1.56 1.18 1.55
CA THR A 34 1.66 1.33 0.09
C THR A 34 1.24 2.72 -0.37
N ILE A 35 0.10 3.23 0.12
CA ILE A 35 -0.39 4.58 -0.26
C ILE A 35 0.50 5.69 0.32
N GLU A 36 1.02 5.54 1.54
CA GLU A 36 2.00 6.47 2.12
C GLU A 36 3.29 6.54 1.30
N LYS A 37 3.80 5.40 0.85
CA LYS A 37 4.99 5.35 -0.01
C LYS A 37 4.76 6.02 -1.37
N ALA A 38 3.58 5.87 -1.95
CA ALA A 38 3.22 6.58 -3.18
C ALA A 38 3.17 8.09 -2.95
N LEU A 39 2.52 8.55 -1.89
CA LEU A 39 2.46 9.96 -1.51
C LEU A 39 3.86 10.54 -1.28
N GLU A 40 4.74 9.82 -0.60
CA GLU A 40 6.13 10.24 -0.38
C GLU A 40 6.89 10.36 -1.70
N SER A 41 6.71 9.44 -2.65
CA SER A 41 7.31 9.50 -3.98
C SER A 41 6.87 10.75 -4.74
N HIS A 42 5.59 11.09 -4.72
CA HIS A 42 5.06 12.30 -5.35
C HIS A 42 5.61 13.57 -4.68
N ASN A 43 5.71 13.58 -3.36
CA ASN A 43 6.30 14.70 -2.63
C ASN A 43 7.78 14.91 -2.99
N ARG A 44 8.58 13.83 -3.05
CA ARG A 44 9.99 13.91 -3.47
C ARG A 44 10.14 14.45 -4.89
N LYS A 45 9.27 14.03 -5.82
CA LYS A 45 9.27 14.55 -7.18
C LYS A 45 8.97 16.05 -7.22
N LEU A 46 7.95 16.49 -6.49
CA LEU A 46 7.62 17.92 -6.38
C LEU A 46 8.79 18.74 -5.83
N GLU A 47 9.47 18.26 -4.79
CA GLU A 47 10.64 18.95 -4.24
C GLU A 47 11.81 19.03 -5.23
N ALA A 48 12.02 17.98 -6.04
CA ALA A 48 13.01 17.98 -7.11
C ALA A 48 12.66 19.02 -8.20
N ASP A 49 11.40 19.08 -8.63
CA ASP A 49 10.92 20.04 -9.62
C ASP A 49 11.04 21.50 -9.11
N ARG A 50 10.72 21.75 -7.84
CA ARG A 50 10.93 23.05 -7.18
C ARG A 50 12.40 23.44 -7.10
N ALA A 51 13.29 22.48 -6.78
CA ALA A 51 14.71 22.73 -6.74
C ALA A 51 15.25 23.08 -8.13
N ALA A 52 14.80 22.38 -9.18
CA ALA A 52 15.16 22.68 -10.57
C ALA A 52 14.69 24.08 -10.98
N LEU A 53 13.46 24.46 -10.67
CA LEU A 53 12.92 25.80 -10.93
C LEU A 53 13.73 26.89 -10.22
N THR A 54 14.08 26.65 -8.95
CA THR A 54 14.92 27.59 -8.18
C THR A 54 16.31 27.74 -8.75
N ALA A 55 16.93 26.63 -9.21
CA ALA A 55 18.24 26.67 -9.86
C ALA A 55 18.17 27.47 -11.17
N ASN A 56 17.15 27.22 -12.00
CA ASN A 56 16.93 27.96 -13.23
C ASN A 56 16.81 29.48 -12.99
N GLN A 57 16.01 29.88 -11.97
CA GLN A 57 15.86 31.30 -11.61
C GLN A 57 17.19 31.93 -11.14
N LYS A 58 17.99 31.20 -10.37
CA LYS A 58 19.32 31.68 -9.93
C LYS A 58 20.27 31.86 -11.11
N ASP A 59 20.28 30.91 -12.06
CA ASP A 59 21.13 31.00 -13.24
C ASP A 59 20.73 32.18 -14.13
N ARG A 60 19.46 32.43 -14.32
CA ARG A 60 18.95 33.60 -15.05
C ARG A 60 19.43 34.90 -14.38
N LYS A 61 19.22 35.00 -13.06
CA LYS A 61 19.63 36.20 -12.31
C LYS A 61 21.14 36.43 -12.37
N ARG A 62 21.95 35.37 -12.39
CA ARG A 62 23.40 35.47 -12.58
C ARG A 62 23.75 36.01 -13.97
N LEU A 63 23.13 35.47 -15.02
CA LEU A 63 23.37 35.93 -16.41
C LEU A 63 22.93 37.38 -16.62
N GLU A 64 21.82 37.80 -16.03
CA GLU A 64 21.37 39.22 -16.02
C GLU A 64 22.44 40.12 -15.36
N GLY A 65 23.02 39.67 -14.26
CA GLY A 65 24.15 40.36 -13.62
C GLY A 65 25.42 40.45 -14.52
N ASP A 66 25.75 39.35 -15.18
CA ASP A 66 26.87 39.31 -16.12
C ASP A 66 26.66 40.28 -17.32
N ILE A 67 25.44 40.37 -17.84
CA ILE A 67 25.09 41.34 -18.88
C ILE A 67 25.33 42.77 -18.38
N GLN A 68 24.86 43.12 -17.19
CA GLN A 68 25.07 44.46 -16.63
C GLN A 68 26.55 44.83 -16.49
N VAL A 69 27.35 43.86 -16.05
CA VAL A 69 28.83 44.06 -15.96
C VAL A 69 29.45 44.32 -17.34
N HIS A 70 29.04 43.55 -18.35
CA HIS A 70 29.55 43.74 -19.73
C HIS A 70 29.07 45.08 -20.33
N GLU A 71 27.82 45.50 -20.10
CA GLU A 71 27.31 46.80 -20.52
C GLU A 71 28.07 47.97 -19.88
N GLN A 72 28.36 47.90 -18.57
CA GLN A 72 29.20 48.91 -17.91
C GLN A 72 30.64 48.94 -18.46
N LYS A 73 31.21 47.75 -18.77
CA LYS A 73 32.52 47.64 -19.41
C LYS A 73 32.50 48.31 -20.78
N ILE A 74 31.48 48.05 -21.59
CA ILE A 74 31.32 48.67 -22.91
C ILE A 74 31.23 50.18 -22.82
N SER A 75 30.47 50.71 -21.85
CA SER A 75 30.37 52.18 -21.63
C SER A 75 31.73 52.81 -21.34
N LYS A 76 32.50 52.22 -20.42
CA LYS A 76 33.85 52.68 -20.07
C LYS A 76 34.80 52.59 -21.24
N LEU A 77 34.79 51.50 -22.02
CA LEU A 77 35.63 51.33 -23.20
C LEU A 77 35.31 52.34 -24.30
N LYS A 78 34.04 52.67 -24.51
CA LYS A 78 33.59 53.70 -25.43
C LYS A 78 34.16 55.08 -25.03
N GLU A 79 34.08 55.43 -23.74
CA GLU A 79 34.68 56.68 -23.25
C GLU A 79 36.19 56.73 -23.47
N GLN A 80 36.91 55.62 -23.17
CA GLN A 80 38.36 55.51 -23.40
C GLN A 80 38.73 55.55 -24.88
N MET A 81 37.87 54.98 -25.75
CA MET A 81 38.06 55.00 -27.20
C MET A 81 38.02 56.42 -27.77
N LEU A 82 37.18 57.34 -27.23
CA LEU A 82 37.14 58.74 -27.60
C LEU A 82 38.45 59.49 -27.28
N GLY A 83 39.20 59.05 -26.28
CA GLY A 83 40.51 59.61 -25.88
C GLY A 83 41.72 58.89 -26.47
N ALA A 84 41.55 57.93 -27.40
CA ALA A 84 42.64 57.17 -27.99
C ALA A 84 43.55 58.02 -28.85
N LYS A 85 44.89 57.93 -28.58
CA LYS A 85 45.90 58.75 -29.29
C LYS A 85 46.49 58.02 -30.49
N THR A 86 46.33 56.70 -30.57
CA THR A 86 46.86 55.87 -31.67
C THR A 86 45.79 55.00 -32.29
N ASN A 87 45.94 54.65 -33.54
CA ASN A 87 44.97 53.76 -34.26
C ASN A 87 45.02 52.36 -33.67
N GLU A 88 46.11 51.91 -33.09
CA GLU A 88 46.26 50.62 -32.42
C GLU A 88 45.41 50.58 -31.13
N GLN A 89 45.49 51.62 -30.30
CA GLN A 89 44.64 51.73 -29.09
C GLN A 89 43.17 51.73 -29.45
N TYR A 90 42.77 52.47 -30.48
CA TYR A 90 41.38 52.51 -30.96
C TYR A 90 40.89 51.12 -31.36
N LYS A 91 41.65 50.37 -32.18
CA LYS A 91 41.32 49.02 -32.60
C LYS A 91 41.24 48.05 -31.42
N ALA A 92 42.16 48.17 -30.43
CA ALA A 92 42.13 47.33 -29.23
C ALA A 92 40.82 47.54 -28.45
N PHE A 93 40.38 48.77 -28.21
CA PHE A 93 39.10 49.04 -27.57
C PHE A 93 37.91 48.53 -28.36
N GLN A 94 37.97 48.69 -29.70
CA GLN A 94 36.91 48.18 -30.60
C GLN A 94 36.77 46.65 -30.46
N HIS A 95 37.89 45.88 -30.45
CA HIS A 95 37.87 44.45 -30.28
C HIS A 95 37.32 44.01 -28.91
N GLU A 96 37.67 44.75 -27.83
CA GLU A 96 37.14 44.46 -26.49
C GLU A 96 35.63 44.74 -26.41
N ILE A 97 35.14 45.79 -27.07
CA ILE A 97 33.71 46.09 -27.15
C ILE A 97 32.97 44.98 -27.91
N GLU A 98 33.50 44.58 -29.08
CA GLU A 98 32.93 43.48 -29.87
C GLU A 98 32.86 42.16 -29.08
N TYR A 99 33.94 41.85 -28.32
CA TYR A 99 33.96 40.67 -27.44
C TYR A 99 32.86 40.77 -26.37
N ALA A 100 32.78 41.90 -25.65
CA ALA A 100 31.79 42.08 -24.63
C ALA A 100 30.34 41.99 -25.18
N GLN A 101 30.08 42.55 -26.36
CA GLN A 101 28.79 42.44 -27.04
C GLN A 101 28.46 40.98 -27.41
N LYS A 102 29.47 40.21 -27.82
CA LYS A 102 29.26 38.78 -28.12
C LYS A 102 28.91 37.98 -26.87
N GLU A 103 29.54 38.28 -25.74
CA GLU A 103 29.22 37.62 -24.48
C GLU A 103 27.83 38.00 -23.98
N ILE A 104 27.39 39.25 -24.14
CA ILE A 104 25.99 39.67 -23.85
C ILE A 104 25.01 38.84 -24.66
N ARG A 105 25.18 38.73 -25.98
CA ARG A 105 24.29 37.93 -26.83
C ARG A 105 24.20 36.47 -26.37
N LYS A 106 25.32 35.85 -26.02
CA LYS A 106 25.34 34.48 -25.51
C LYS A 106 24.55 34.37 -24.20
N ALA A 107 24.69 35.35 -23.32
CA ALA A 107 23.96 35.37 -22.06
C ALA A 107 22.44 35.57 -22.29
N GLU A 108 22.07 36.47 -23.22
CA GLU A 108 20.66 36.68 -23.61
C GLU A 108 20.03 35.42 -24.22
N ASP A 109 20.74 34.77 -25.16
CA ASP A 109 20.28 33.51 -25.76
C ASP A 109 20.07 32.43 -24.67
N ARG A 110 21.00 32.31 -23.71
CA ARG A 110 20.87 31.35 -22.62
C ARG A 110 19.72 31.70 -21.67
N ILE A 111 19.45 32.97 -21.42
CA ILE A 111 18.30 33.41 -20.63
C ILE A 111 17.00 33.00 -21.33
N LEU A 112 16.88 33.17 -22.64
CA LEU A 112 15.71 32.75 -23.41
C LEU A 112 15.49 31.23 -23.34
N GLU A 113 16.55 30.43 -23.46
CA GLU A 113 16.46 28.98 -23.27
C GLU A 113 15.94 28.62 -21.85
N LEU A 114 16.54 29.22 -20.82
CA LEU A 114 16.14 28.99 -19.42
C LEU A 114 14.69 29.44 -19.16
N MET A 115 14.21 30.50 -19.81
CA MET A 115 12.80 30.90 -19.75
C MET A 115 11.88 29.82 -20.34
N GLY A 116 12.21 29.31 -21.52
CA GLY A 116 11.49 28.23 -22.15
C GLY A 116 11.47 26.94 -21.31
N GLU A 117 12.57 26.62 -20.62
CA GLU A 117 12.66 25.49 -19.71
C GLU A 117 11.82 25.70 -18.42
N SER A 118 11.73 26.95 -17.93
CA SER A 118 11.06 27.25 -16.64
C SER A 118 9.55 27.26 -16.73
N GLU A 119 8.95 27.64 -17.86
CA GLU A 119 7.49 27.70 -18.03
C GLU A 119 6.78 26.35 -17.78
N PRO A 120 7.20 25.24 -18.45
CA PRO A 120 6.60 23.93 -18.20
C PRO A 120 6.88 23.42 -16.78
N LEU A 121 8.04 23.74 -16.20
CA LEU A 121 8.36 23.37 -14.81
C LEU A 121 7.43 24.06 -13.82
N ASP A 122 7.21 25.36 -13.94
CA ASP A 122 6.30 26.12 -13.08
C ASP A 122 4.86 25.60 -13.17
N ALA A 123 4.39 25.33 -14.39
CA ALA A 123 3.07 24.74 -14.62
C ALA A 123 2.93 23.35 -13.98
N ASN A 124 3.98 22.51 -14.06
CA ASN A 124 4.00 21.17 -13.46
C ASN A 124 4.04 21.25 -11.95
N VAL A 125 4.86 22.13 -11.37
CA VAL A 125 4.94 22.36 -9.90
C VAL A 125 3.56 22.75 -9.38
N LYS A 126 2.89 23.74 -9.98
CA LYS A 126 1.55 24.17 -9.55
C LYS A 126 0.50 23.06 -9.63
N LYS A 127 0.50 22.28 -10.70
CA LYS A 127 -0.40 21.11 -10.84
C LYS A 127 -0.10 20.04 -9.79
N ALA A 128 1.19 19.73 -9.58
CA ALA A 128 1.61 18.72 -8.60
C ALA A 128 1.29 19.14 -7.16
N GLU A 129 1.40 20.43 -6.81
CA GLU A 129 1.02 20.96 -5.50
C GLU A 129 -0.48 20.75 -5.20
N VAL A 130 -1.33 21.06 -6.18
CA VAL A 130 -2.79 20.87 -6.04
C VAL A 130 -3.12 19.38 -5.90
N ALA A 131 -2.55 18.54 -6.77
CA ALA A 131 -2.77 17.10 -6.73
C ALA A 131 -2.28 16.48 -5.40
N LEU A 132 -1.08 16.86 -4.93
CA LEU A 132 -0.52 16.38 -3.67
C LEU A 132 -1.37 16.79 -2.46
N LYS A 133 -1.93 18.00 -2.48
CA LYS A 133 -2.84 18.46 -1.41
C LYS A 133 -4.11 17.60 -1.35
N GLN A 134 -4.70 17.29 -2.50
CA GLN A 134 -5.87 16.41 -2.58
C GLN A 134 -5.53 14.98 -2.15
N GLU A 135 -4.41 14.46 -2.63
CA GLU A 135 -3.94 13.10 -2.27
C GLU A 135 -3.68 12.95 -0.77
N LYS A 136 -3.09 13.95 -0.12
CA LYS A 136 -2.91 13.96 1.35
C LYS A 136 -4.24 13.84 2.10
N VAL A 137 -5.29 14.51 1.66
CA VAL A 137 -6.62 14.42 2.27
C VAL A 137 -7.16 13.00 2.12
N VAL A 138 -7.10 12.44 0.92
CA VAL A 138 -7.57 11.07 0.66
C VAL A 138 -6.81 10.04 1.51
N VAL A 139 -5.48 10.17 1.61
CA VAL A 139 -4.64 9.28 2.43
C VAL A 139 -5.03 9.35 3.92
N GLU A 140 -5.27 10.54 4.46
CA GLU A 140 -5.69 10.67 5.86
C GLU A 140 -7.11 10.11 6.11
N GLU A 141 -8.02 10.27 5.18
CA GLU A 141 -9.35 9.64 5.25
C GLU A 141 -9.26 8.11 5.21
N GLU A 142 -8.43 7.55 4.32
CA GLU A 142 -8.19 6.11 4.25
C GLU A 142 -7.59 5.56 5.55
N LYS A 143 -6.62 6.27 6.14
CA LYS A 143 -6.07 5.91 7.45
C LYS A 143 -7.14 5.93 8.54
N GLY A 144 -8.00 6.96 8.53
CA GLY A 144 -9.11 7.07 9.47
C GLY A 144 -10.07 5.88 9.35
N ARG A 145 -10.47 5.55 8.12
CA ARG A 145 -11.34 4.39 7.83
C ARG A 145 -10.68 3.07 8.26
N ALA A 146 -9.40 2.87 7.92
CA ALA A 146 -8.66 1.68 8.29
C ALA A 146 -8.57 1.49 9.80
N ARG A 147 -8.25 2.57 10.55
CA ARG A 147 -8.19 2.53 12.03
C ARG A 147 -9.54 2.15 12.64
N LYS A 148 -10.63 2.75 12.15
CA LYS A 148 -11.98 2.44 12.62
C LYS A 148 -12.33 0.98 12.35
N ARG A 149 -12.11 0.49 11.13
CA ARG A 149 -12.35 -0.90 10.76
C ARG A 149 -11.51 -1.87 11.60
N THR A 150 -10.22 -1.58 11.80
CA THR A 150 -9.36 -2.41 12.66
C THR A 150 -9.90 -2.51 14.08
N ALA A 151 -10.40 -1.41 14.65
CA ALA A 151 -10.97 -1.42 16.00
C ALA A 151 -12.27 -2.23 16.07
N GLU A 152 -13.15 -2.12 15.06
CA GLU A 152 -14.40 -2.91 14.95
C GLU A 152 -14.07 -4.40 14.81
N ASP A 153 -13.19 -4.77 13.89
CA ASP A 153 -12.78 -6.15 13.63
C ASP A 153 -12.12 -6.77 14.88
N GLN A 154 -11.29 -6.00 15.59
CA GLN A 154 -10.69 -6.46 16.86
C GLN A 154 -11.77 -6.69 17.94
N GLY A 155 -12.82 -5.88 17.97
CA GLY A 155 -13.97 -6.10 18.83
C GLY A 155 -14.68 -7.43 18.52
N PHE A 156 -14.93 -7.72 17.25
CA PHE A 156 -15.51 -9.00 16.82
C PHE A 156 -14.60 -10.19 17.09
N ILE A 157 -13.31 -10.07 16.87
CA ILE A 157 -12.33 -11.12 17.21
C ILE A 157 -12.42 -11.46 18.70
N ASN A 158 -12.40 -10.45 19.57
CA ASN A 158 -12.51 -10.66 21.02
C ASN A 158 -13.83 -11.35 21.40
N GLN A 159 -14.94 -10.92 20.83
CA GLN A 159 -16.26 -11.55 21.06
C GLN A 159 -16.26 -13.02 20.61
N HIS A 160 -15.76 -13.32 19.42
CA HIS A 160 -15.69 -14.69 18.91
C HIS A 160 -14.72 -15.55 19.73
N GLN A 161 -13.63 -15.00 20.26
CA GLN A 161 -12.73 -15.71 21.16
C GLN A 161 -13.41 -16.10 22.49
N VAL A 162 -14.26 -15.23 23.04
CA VAL A 162 -15.06 -15.57 24.23
C VAL A 162 -16.03 -16.70 23.91
N GLN A 163 -16.77 -16.61 22.82
CA GLN A 163 -17.69 -17.68 22.37
C GLN A 163 -16.95 -19.00 22.13
N ARG A 164 -15.75 -18.92 21.53
CA ARG A 164 -14.87 -20.08 21.33
C ARG A 164 -14.51 -20.75 22.67
N ALA A 165 -14.11 -19.96 23.66
CA ALA A 165 -13.75 -20.46 24.98
C ALA A 165 -14.93 -21.17 25.66
N GLU A 166 -16.15 -20.65 25.53
CA GLU A 166 -17.36 -21.28 26.06
C GLU A 166 -17.63 -22.66 25.42
N ILE A 167 -17.47 -22.77 24.09
CA ILE A 167 -17.63 -24.05 23.37
C ILE A 167 -16.52 -25.02 23.76
N VAL A 168 -15.28 -24.58 23.86
CA VAL A 168 -14.15 -25.40 24.32
C VAL A 168 -14.40 -25.93 25.72
N GLY A 169 -14.98 -25.13 26.62
CA GLY A 169 -15.35 -25.56 27.98
C GLY A 169 -16.41 -26.67 28.02
N LYS A 170 -17.24 -26.80 26.98
CA LYS A 170 -18.28 -27.84 26.85
C LYS A 170 -17.78 -29.14 26.21
N LEU A 171 -16.63 -29.10 25.55
CA LEU A 171 -16.04 -30.25 24.86
C LEU A 171 -15.03 -31.01 25.77
N PRO A 172 -14.91 -32.32 25.59
CA PRO A 172 -13.84 -33.08 26.23
C PRO A 172 -12.46 -32.55 25.82
N LYS A 173 -11.53 -32.40 26.79
CA LYS A 173 -10.17 -31.91 26.55
C LYS A 173 -9.43 -32.66 25.43
N ALA A 174 -9.65 -33.99 25.34
CA ALA A 174 -9.06 -34.84 24.31
C ALA A 174 -9.58 -34.43 22.89
N THR A 175 -10.87 -34.14 22.77
CA THR A 175 -11.51 -33.69 21.51
C THR A 175 -10.93 -32.35 21.07
N VAL A 176 -10.82 -31.38 21.96
CA VAL A 176 -10.22 -30.08 21.69
C VAL A 176 -8.77 -30.20 21.22
N ALA A 177 -7.95 -31.00 21.92
CA ALA A 177 -6.55 -31.22 21.56
C ALA A 177 -6.40 -31.82 20.14
N ILE A 178 -7.28 -32.74 19.78
CA ILE A 178 -7.30 -33.35 18.45
C ILE A 178 -7.74 -32.30 17.41
N TYR A 179 -8.82 -31.56 17.71
CA TYR A 179 -9.34 -30.51 16.85
C TYR A 179 -8.27 -29.46 16.52
N ASP A 180 -7.60 -28.89 17.52
CA ASP A 180 -6.57 -27.86 17.33
C ASP A 180 -5.38 -28.41 16.52
N ARG A 181 -4.95 -29.65 16.79
CA ARG A 181 -3.87 -30.32 16.04
C ARG A 181 -4.24 -30.47 14.55
N VAL A 182 -5.45 -30.93 14.27
CA VAL A 182 -5.93 -31.12 12.90
C VAL A 182 -6.11 -29.80 12.21
N ARG A 183 -6.71 -28.81 12.86
CA ARG A 183 -6.89 -27.46 12.32
C ARG A 183 -5.57 -26.83 11.87
N LEU A 184 -4.53 -26.89 12.72
CA LEU A 184 -3.20 -26.33 12.39
C LEU A 184 -2.55 -27.03 11.17
N LYS A 185 -2.69 -28.36 11.08
CA LYS A 185 -2.09 -29.14 9.98
C LYS A 185 -2.87 -29.06 8.65
N SER A 186 -4.13 -28.67 8.70
CA SER A 186 -5.08 -28.78 7.60
C SER A 186 -5.59 -27.45 7.08
N GLY A 187 -4.80 -26.37 7.21
CA GLY A 187 -5.14 -25.06 6.66
C GLY A 187 -6.35 -24.40 7.33
N GLY A 188 -6.55 -24.64 8.63
CA GLY A 188 -7.65 -24.03 9.39
C GLY A 188 -8.93 -24.86 9.46
N VAL A 189 -9.02 -26.03 8.80
CA VAL A 189 -10.25 -26.84 8.75
C VAL A 189 -10.04 -28.19 9.42
N ALA A 190 -10.75 -28.45 10.53
CA ALA A 190 -10.64 -29.67 11.34
C ALA A 190 -11.84 -30.61 11.20
N ILE A 191 -12.91 -30.18 10.52
CA ILE A 191 -14.11 -31.02 10.31
C ILE A 191 -14.44 -31.10 8.83
N ALA A 192 -15.00 -32.21 8.37
CA ALA A 192 -15.37 -32.43 6.99
C ALA A 192 -16.71 -33.15 6.87
N GLU A 193 -17.49 -32.72 5.92
CA GLU A 193 -18.72 -33.39 5.55
C GLU A 193 -18.43 -34.68 4.78
N VAL A 194 -19.31 -35.66 4.92
CA VAL A 194 -19.31 -36.87 4.12
C VAL A 194 -20.49 -36.85 3.16
N ILE A 195 -20.19 -36.72 1.86
CA ILE A 195 -21.17 -36.72 0.80
C ILE A 195 -20.85 -37.90 -0.15
N ASN A 196 -21.88 -38.64 -0.54
CA ASN A 196 -21.73 -39.82 -1.43
C ASN A 196 -20.62 -40.80 -0.94
N SER A 197 -20.62 -41.06 0.36
CA SER A 197 -19.64 -41.94 1.01
C SER A 197 -18.19 -41.48 0.85
N ARG A 198 -17.91 -40.16 0.61
CA ARG A 198 -16.59 -39.59 0.50
C ARG A 198 -16.38 -38.43 1.48
N CYS A 199 -15.22 -38.38 2.07
CA CYS A 199 -14.79 -37.24 2.86
C CYS A 199 -14.55 -36.04 1.93
N GLN A 200 -15.29 -34.96 2.09
CA GLN A 200 -15.18 -33.78 1.22
C GLN A 200 -13.83 -33.04 1.31
N ALA A 201 -13.07 -33.26 2.38
CA ALA A 201 -11.78 -32.62 2.54
C ALA A 201 -10.60 -33.34 1.84
N CYS A 202 -10.60 -34.68 1.79
CA CYS A 202 -9.52 -35.45 1.18
C CYS A 202 -9.98 -36.40 0.07
N GLN A 203 -11.27 -36.40 -0.25
CA GLN A 203 -11.93 -37.16 -1.30
C GLN A 203 -11.83 -38.69 -1.19
N ILE A 204 -11.35 -39.21 -0.06
CA ILE A 204 -11.25 -40.65 0.17
C ILE A 204 -12.64 -41.28 0.37
N THR A 205 -12.87 -42.45 -0.17
CA THR A 205 -14.08 -43.21 0.05
C THR A 205 -14.08 -43.81 1.45
N ILE A 206 -15.16 -43.63 2.20
CA ILE A 206 -15.36 -44.14 3.53
C ILE A 206 -15.94 -45.55 3.45
N ARG A 207 -15.40 -46.47 4.26
CA ARG A 207 -15.85 -47.88 4.30
C ARG A 207 -17.33 -47.95 4.68
N PRO A 208 -18.13 -48.84 4.11
CA PRO A 208 -19.57 -48.96 4.40
C PRO A 208 -19.89 -49.10 5.86
N GLN A 209 -19.15 -49.95 6.60
CA GLN A 209 -19.30 -50.14 8.02
C GLN A 209 -19.07 -48.84 8.80
N TYR A 210 -17.99 -48.13 8.51
CA TYR A 210 -17.62 -46.87 9.14
C TYR A 210 -18.67 -45.79 8.88
N LEU A 211 -19.26 -45.80 7.66
CA LEU A 211 -20.35 -44.89 7.29
C LEU A 211 -21.64 -45.17 8.08
N GLN A 212 -21.97 -46.45 8.34
CA GLN A 212 -23.09 -46.81 9.19
C GLN A 212 -22.89 -46.34 10.64
N ASP A 213 -21.72 -46.53 11.19
CA ASP A 213 -21.40 -46.11 12.56
C ASP A 213 -21.44 -44.57 12.69
N LEU A 214 -20.95 -43.86 11.65
CA LEU A 214 -21.08 -42.40 11.59
C LEU A 214 -22.54 -41.93 11.55
N ARG A 215 -23.43 -42.66 10.85
CA ARG A 215 -24.86 -42.39 10.83
C ARG A 215 -25.53 -42.66 12.17
N LYS A 216 -25.12 -43.69 12.92
CA LYS A 216 -25.64 -43.95 14.27
C LYS A 216 -25.31 -42.80 15.22
N GLY A 217 -24.16 -42.13 15.03
CA GLY A 217 -23.77 -40.96 15.80
C GLY A 217 -23.50 -41.26 17.28
N THR A 218 -23.08 -42.47 17.61
CA THR A 218 -22.72 -42.86 18.97
C THR A 218 -21.39 -42.30 19.44
N GLU A 219 -20.49 -42.05 18.49
CA GLU A 219 -19.15 -41.53 18.73
C GLU A 219 -18.78 -40.39 17.76
N LEU A 220 -17.86 -39.54 18.19
CA LEU A 220 -17.29 -38.50 17.37
C LEU A 220 -16.19 -39.09 16.48
N MET A 221 -16.52 -39.40 15.25
CA MET A 221 -15.66 -40.12 14.32
C MET A 221 -14.75 -39.18 13.51
N ARG A 222 -13.62 -39.70 13.05
CA ARG A 222 -12.62 -38.98 12.27
C ARG A 222 -12.29 -39.71 10.97
N CYS A 223 -11.92 -39.00 9.93
CA CYS A 223 -11.43 -39.60 8.69
C CYS A 223 -10.13 -40.36 8.94
N GLU A 224 -10.09 -41.65 8.51
CA GLU A 224 -8.93 -42.52 8.67
C GLU A 224 -7.65 -42.01 7.96
N VAL A 225 -7.82 -41.13 6.94
CA VAL A 225 -6.71 -40.62 6.13
C VAL A 225 -6.31 -39.19 6.58
N CYS A 226 -7.24 -38.23 6.60
CA CYS A 226 -6.90 -36.83 6.89
C CYS A 226 -7.12 -36.43 8.35
N ASN A 227 -7.63 -37.34 9.19
CA ASN A 227 -7.91 -37.14 10.63
C ASN A 227 -8.93 -36.03 10.98
N ARG A 228 -9.57 -35.41 9.99
CA ARG A 228 -10.63 -34.45 10.26
C ARG A 228 -11.83 -35.16 10.87
N PHE A 229 -12.53 -34.47 11.76
CA PHE A 229 -13.81 -34.95 12.27
C PHE A 229 -14.82 -35.05 11.14
N LEU A 230 -15.66 -36.08 11.18
CA LEU A 230 -16.62 -36.34 10.12
C LEU A 230 -18.05 -36.10 10.61
N TYR A 231 -18.88 -35.54 9.73
CA TYR A 231 -20.31 -35.48 9.92
C TYR A 231 -21.03 -35.88 8.62
N ILE A 232 -22.20 -36.41 8.76
CA ILE A 232 -23.06 -36.77 7.65
C ILE A 232 -24.34 -35.97 7.78
N ASN A 233 -24.67 -35.34 6.66
CA ASN A 233 -26.01 -34.86 6.37
C ASN A 233 -26.74 -34.27 7.58
N PRO A 234 -26.15 -33.31 8.25
CA PRO A 234 -27.01 -32.52 9.11
C PRO A 234 -27.98 -31.82 8.17
N PRO A 235 -29.22 -31.65 8.55
CA PRO A 235 -30.13 -30.78 7.83
C PRO A 235 -29.71 -29.31 7.88
N VAL A 236 -28.46 -29.03 8.28
CA VAL A 236 -27.91 -27.69 8.59
C VAL A 236 -26.50 -27.58 8.03
N SER A 237 -26.31 -26.67 7.09
CA SER A 237 -24.97 -26.30 6.61
C SER A 237 -24.13 -25.56 7.65
N PHE A 238 -22.84 -25.34 7.41
CA PHE A 238 -22.02 -24.46 8.23
C PHE A 238 -22.63 -23.05 8.36
N GLU A 239 -23.24 -22.56 7.29
CA GLU A 239 -23.89 -21.24 7.23
C GLU A 239 -25.13 -21.17 8.15
N ASP A 240 -25.94 -22.24 8.17
CA ASP A 240 -27.13 -22.29 9.02
C ASP A 240 -26.81 -22.38 10.51
N VAL A 241 -25.68 -23.02 10.86
CA VAL A 241 -25.20 -23.06 12.26
C VAL A 241 -24.67 -21.70 12.67
N ALA A 242 -24.01 -20.99 11.78
CA ALA A 242 -23.49 -19.64 12.02
C ALA A 242 -24.65 -18.61 12.20
N ALA A 243 -25.71 -18.73 11.40
CA ALA A 243 -26.87 -17.84 11.46
C ALA A 243 -27.73 -18.00 12.74
N LYS A 244 -27.67 -19.16 13.45
CA LYS A 244 -28.41 -19.41 14.70
C LYS A 244 -27.66 -18.93 15.95
N VAL A 245 -26.47 -18.43 15.84
CA VAL A 245 -25.61 -17.98 16.95
C VAL A 245 -25.43 -16.45 16.95
N GLY A 246 -26.03 -15.73 15.98
CA GLY A 246 -26.07 -14.27 15.88
C GLY A 246 -27.25 -13.64 16.60
#